data_235e9c677479463a7db81e5f93814b26
#
_entry.id   235e9c677479463a7db81e5f93814b26
#
_cell.length_a   1.000
_cell.length_b   1.000
_cell.length_c   1.000
_cell.angle_alpha   90.00
_cell.angle_beta   90.00
_cell.angle_gamma   90.00
#
_symmetry.space_group_name_H-M   'P 1'
#
loop_
_entity.id
_entity.type
_entity.pdbx_description
1 polymer ?
#
loop_
_entity_poly.entity_id
_entity_poly.type
_entity_poly.pdbx_seq_one_letter_code
_entity_poly.pdbx_strand_id
1 'polypeptide(L)'
;TNRALLLTDEGQALLPGLAEAFALMHHALASLETLDDTGVLTVSMAPSFAAKWLVPRLESFQSLHPDIDVRVTASMNLVAFADDGVDCAIRYGLGQYPGLVVDKLLDESVVPVCSPALRGMGAPPDLLRDVTLLHDDSPEQDASCPTWRMWLKAAGIDGVDAGRGLHFNQASLVLEAAIAGRGAALAKVQLAGEDLRSGRLVRLFDVSQPVAFGYYFVCPPAKAAQRKVALFRDWILRETKADAAYPKKN
;
A
#
# COMPACT_ATOMS: atom_id res chain seq x y z
N THR A 1 27.88 0.52 -29.78
CA THR A 1 28.04 1.99 -29.67
C THR A 1 26.67 2.59 -29.34
N ASN A 2 26.46 2.89 -28.06
CA ASN A 2 25.26 3.55 -27.57
C ASN A 2 25.37 5.05 -27.95
N ARG A 3 24.67 5.48 -29.01
CA ARG A 3 24.54 6.90 -29.32
C ARG A 3 23.48 7.49 -28.39
N ALA A 4 23.90 8.06 -27.26
CA ALA A 4 23.04 8.93 -26.48
C ALA A 4 22.72 10.18 -27.31
N LEU A 5 21.43 10.48 -27.50
CA LEU A 5 20.97 11.76 -28.03
C LEU A 5 21.16 12.82 -26.92
N LEU A 6 21.94 13.84 -27.21
CA LEU A 6 22.10 15.01 -26.33
C LEU A 6 21.45 16.22 -27.01
N LEU A 7 20.84 17.07 -26.21
CA LEU A 7 20.30 18.36 -26.69
C LEU A 7 21.48 19.29 -27.05
N THR A 8 21.30 20.07 -28.09
CA THR A 8 22.19 21.21 -28.41
C THR A 8 22.04 22.32 -27.34
N ASP A 9 22.95 23.27 -27.31
CA ASP A 9 22.87 24.40 -26.37
C ASP A 9 21.56 25.18 -26.55
N GLU A 10 21.12 25.41 -27.79
CA GLU A 10 19.83 26.01 -28.10
C GLU A 10 18.64 25.14 -27.63
N GLY A 11 18.76 23.84 -27.77
CA GLY A 11 17.76 22.89 -27.28
C GLY A 11 17.66 22.91 -25.75
N GLN A 12 18.78 23.02 -25.05
CA GLN A 12 18.80 23.16 -23.59
C GLN A 12 18.21 24.50 -23.13
N ALA A 13 18.46 25.59 -23.86
CA ALA A 13 17.90 26.90 -23.56
C ALA A 13 16.38 26.97 -23.78
N LEU A 14 15.85 26.26 -24.79
CA LEU A 14 14.42 26.22 -25.11
C LEU A 14 13.61 25.26 -24.22
N LEU A 15 14.22 24.19 -23.73
CA LEU A 15 13.55 23.11 -23.00
C LEU A 15 12.72 23.61 -21.81
N PRO A 16 13.21 24.50 -20.91
CA PRO A 16 12.43 24.99 -19.78
C PRO A 16 11.14 25.71 -20.20
N GLY A 17 11.25 26.62 -21.19
CA GLY A 17 10.09 27.38 -21.69
C GLY A 17 9.07 26.51 -22.40
N LEU A 18 9.51 25.50 -23.17
CA LEU A 18 8.60 24.54 -23.79
C LEU A 18 7.94 23.66 -22.76
N ALA A 19 8.67 23.16 -21.78
CA ALA A 19 8.10 22.36 -20.68
C ALA A 19 7.02 23.13 -19.91
N GLU A 20 7.27 24.42 -19.62
CA GLU A 20 6.30 25.30 -18.96
C GLU A 20 5.07 25.56 -19.84
N ALA A 21 5.25 25.79 -21.13
CA ALA A 21 4.14 25.97 -22.09
C ALA A 21 3.28 24.69 -22.20
N PHE A 22 3.87 23.52 -22.31
CA PHE A 22 3.16 22.25 -22.30
C PHE A 22 2.43 22.00 -20.97
N ALA A 23 3.03 22.33 -19.84
CA ALA A 23 2.38 22.23 -18.54
C ALA A 23 1.14 23.15 -18.45
N LEU A 24 1.22 24.38 -18.96
CA LEU A 24 0.08 25.29 -19.03
C LEU A 24 -1.02 24.79 -19.97
N MET A 25 -0.67 24.22 -21.11
CA MET A 25 -1.64 23.61 -22.02
C MET A 25 -2.32 22.39 -21.36
N HIS A 26 -1.59 21.53 -20.68
CA HIS A 26 -2.14 20.42 -19.91
C HIS A 26 -3.07 20.91 -18.79
N HIS A 27 -2.70 22.00 -18.08
CA HIS A 27 -3.55 22.61 -17.06
C HIS A 27 -4.87 23.14 -17.64
N ALA A 28 -4.80 23.78 -18.82
CA ALA A 28 -5.99 24.31 -19.50
C ALA A 28 -6.92 23.16 -19.97
N LEU A 29 -6.37 22.08 -20.48
CA LEU A 29 -7.16 20.88 -20.87
C LEU A 29 -7.76 20.18 -19.65
N ALA A 30 -6.99 20.02 -18.57
CA ALA A 30 -7.49 19.44 -17.32
C ALA A 30 -8.63 20.26 -16.70
N SER A 31 -8.65 21.58 -16.91
CA SER A 31 -9.76 22.43 -16.45
C SER A 31 -11.05 22.21 -17.24
N LEU A 32 -10.98 21.72 -18.47
CA LEU A 32 -12.16 21.31 -19.24
C LEU A 32 -12.73 19.96 -18.76
N GLU A 33 -11.88 19.04 -18.30
CA GLU A 33 -12.30 17.76 -17.74
C GLU A 33 -13.01 17.91 -16.38
N THR A 34 -12.85 19.06 -15.70
CA THR A 34 -13.59 19.35 -14.45
C THR A 34 -15.09 19.61 -14.67
N LEU A 35 -15.53 19.75 -15.92
CA LEU A 35 -16.96 19.90 -16.27
C LEU A 35 -17.69 18.56 -16.34
N ASP A 36 -16.98 17.43 -16.35
CA ASP A 36 -17.59 16.10 -16.36
C ASP A 36 -17.60 15.53 -14.92
N ASP A 37 -18.64 15.90 -14.18
CA ASP A 37 -18.84 15.54 -12.76
C ASP A 37 -19.23 14.07 -12.54
N THR A 38 -19.44 13.35 -13.64
CA THR A 38 -19.75 11.92 -13.70
C THR A 38 -18.63 11.20 -14.46
N GLY A 39 -18.18 10.06 -14.01
CA GLY A 39 -17.23 9.34 -14.84
C GLY A 39 -16.26 8.44 -14.07
N VAL A 40 -15.19 8.08 -14.73
CA VAL A 40 -14.20 7.14 -14.25
C VAL A 40 -13.24 7.81 -13.28
N LEU A 41 -13.13 7.27 -12.06
CA LEU A 41 -12.11 7.60 -11.08
C LEU A 41 -10.95 6.61 -11.19
N THR A 42 -9.77 7.07 -11.59
CA THR A 42 -8.58 6.22 -11.68
C THR A 42 -7.70 6.39 -10.44
N VAL A 43 -7.56 5.31 -9.67
CA VAL A 43 -6.78 5.29 -8.41
C VAL A 43 -5.58 4.37 -8.55
N SER A 44 -4.36 4.88 -8.25
CA SER A 44 -3.14 4.08 -8.22
C SER A 44 -2.75 3.70 -6.80
N MET A 45 -2.29 2.45 -6.59
CA MET A 45 -1.81 2.01 -5.28
C MET A 45 -0.93 0.76 -5.38
N ALA A 46 -0.29 0.39 -4.25
CA ALA A 46 0.45 -0.85 -4.16
C ALA A 46 -0.48 -2.07 -4.33
N PRO A 47 -0.06 -3.12 -5.06
CA PRO A 47 -0.89 -4.30 -5.33
C PRO A 47 -1.45 -4.96 -4.07
N SER A 48 -0.63 -5.09 -3.03
CA SER A 48 -1.06 -5.70 -1.77
C SER A 48 -2.13 -4.89 -1.05
N PHE A 49 -2.06 -3.55 -1.08
CA PHE A 49 -3.09 -2.69 -0.50
C PHE A 49 -4.39 -2.78 -1.30
N ALA A 50 -4.30 -2.77 -2.63
CA ALA A 50 -5.46 -2.96 -3.49
C ALA A 50 -6.19 -4.26 -3.15
N ALA A 51 -5.48 -5.40 -3.15
CA ALA A 51 -6.07 -6.72 -2.97
C ALA A 51 -6.61 -6.96 -1.54
N LYS A 52 -5.87 -6.54 -0.52
CA LYS A 52 -6.16 -6.91 0.87
C LYS A 52 -6.98 -5.87 1.64
N TRP A 53 -6.86 -4.59 1.26
CA TRP A 53 -7.57 -3.53 1.99
C TRP A 53 -8.69 -2.89 1.16
N LEU A 54 -8.41 -2.48 -0.09
CA LEU A 54 -9.37 -1.70 -0.88
C LEU A 54 -10.49 -2.59 -1.43
N VAL A 55 -10.17 -3.64 -2.17
CA VAL A 55 -11.15 -4.48 -2.89
C VAL A 55 -12.26 -5.00 -1.98
N PRO A 56 -11.99 -5.48 -0.75
CA PRO A 56 -13.06 -5.91 0.16
C PRO A 56 -14.05 -4.81 0.58
N ARG A 57 -13.68 -3.53 0.38
CA ARG A 57 -14.47 -2.34 0.80
C ARG A 57 -15.11 -1.59 -0.35
N LEU A 58 -14.71 -1.87 -1.61
CA LEU A 58 -15.19 -1.12 -2.78
C LEU A 58 -16.71 -1.16 -2.97
N GLU A 59 -17.37 -2.24 -2.56
CA GLU A 59 -18.83 -2.37 -2.63
C GLU A 59 -19.52 -1.22 -1.86
N SER A 60 -18.99 -0.81 -0.70
CA SER A 60 -19.53 0.30 0.07
C SER A 60 -19.42 1.63 -0.66
N PHE A 61 -18.31 1.86 -1.39
CA PHE A 61 -18.14 3.07 -2.21
C PHE A 61 -19.10 3.07 -3.39
N GLN A 62 -19.19 1.96 -4.14
CA GLN A 62 -20.05 1.85 -5.30
C GLN A 62 -21.53 1.98 -4.94
N SER A 63 -21.95 1.46 -3.77
CA SER A 63 -23.32 1.62 -3.26
C SER A 63 -23.67 3.07 -2.93
N LEU A 64 -22.70 3.85 -2.42
CA LEU A 64 -22.86 5.27 -2.10
C LEU A 64 -22.80 6.16 -3.35
N HIS A 65 -22.03 5.77 -4.35
CA HIS A 65 -21.72 6.55 -5.55
C HIS A 65 -21.80 5.68 -6.81
N PRO A 66 -23.02 5.23 -7.20
CA PRO A 66 -23.21 4.32 -8.33
C PRO A 66 -22.92 4.97 -9.69
N ASP A 67 -22.80 6.28 -9.73
CA ASP A 67 -22.45 7.11 -10.90
C ASP A 67 -20.94 7.26 -11.12
N ILE A 68 -20.11 6.66 -10.25
CA ILE A 68 -18.65 6.71 -10.35
C ILE A 68 -18.06 5.33 -10.59
N ASP A 69 -17.49 5.13 -11.77
CA ASP A 69 -16.71 3.94 -12.10
C ASP A 69 -15.29 4.04 -11.54
N VAL A 70 -14.87 3.06 -10.73
CA VAL A 70 -13.52 3.04 -10.13
C VAL A 70 -12.59 2.16 -10.95
N ARG A 71 -11.50 2.74 -11.46
CA ARG A 71 -10.36 2.02 -12.04
C ARG A 71 -9.22 1.96 -11.07
N VAL A 72 -8.80 0.75 -10.70
CA VAL A 72 -7.67 0.53 -9.80
C VAL A 72 -6.45 0.12 -10.63
N THR A 73 -5.39 0.93 -10.55
CA THR A 73 -4.07 0.61 -11.12
C THR A 73 -3.15 0.15 -10.00
N ALA A 74 -2.89 -1.15 -9.96
CA ALA A 74 -2.03 -1.77 -8.94
C ALA A 74 -0.57 -1.75 -9.40
N SER A 75 0.25 -0.83 -8.88
CA SER A 75 1.66 -0.68 -9.23
C SER A 75 2.47 -0.15 -8.05
N MET A 76 3.72 -0.64 -7.94
CA MET A 76 4.71 -0.09 -6.98
C MET A 76 5.39 1.16 -7.51
N ASN A 77 5.31 1.44 -8.82
CA ASN A 77 5.93 2.61 -9.41
C ASN A 77 5.25 3.90 -8.94
N LEU A 78 6.05 4.95 -8.79
CA LEU A 78 5.52 6.29 -8.56
C LEU A 78 4.78 6.74 -9.83
N VAL A 79 3.59 7.28 -9.65
CA VAL A 79 2.75 7.79 -10.73
C VAL A 79 3.20 9.20 -11.09
N ALA A 80 3.39 9.45 -12.38
CA ALA A 80 3.42 10.79 -12.93
C ALA A 80 1.97 11.21 -13.22
N PHE A 81 1.32 11.90 -12.27
CA PHE A 81 -0.10 12.27 -12.36
C PHE A 81 -0.49 13.02 -13.63
N ALA A 82 0.48 13.72 -14.26
CA ALA A 82 0.26 14.44 -15.51
C ALA A 82 0.12 13.51 -16.71
N ASP A 83 0.88 12.40 -16.72
CA ASP A 83 1.03 11.56 -17.92
C ASP A 83 0.22 10.26 -17.84
N ASP A 84 -0.04 9.77 -16.62
CA ASP A 84 -0.61 8.43 -16.41
C ASP A 84 -2.15 8.42 -16.32
N GLY A 85 -2.83 9.57 -16.44
CA GLY A 85 -4.30 9.66 -16.35
C GLY A 85 -4.86 9.25 -14.98
N VAL A 86 -4.02 9.23 -13.93
CA VAL A 86 -4.40 8.85 -12.56
C VAL A 86 -4.94 10.08 -11.83
N ASP A 87 -6.10 9.94 -11.17
CA ASP A 87 -6.73 11.03 -10.43
C ASP A 87 -6.15 11.20 -9.03
N CYS A 88 -6.00 10.10 -8.30
CA CYS A 88 -5.41 10.06 -6.97
C CYS A 88 -4.65 8.75 -6.74
N ALA A 89 -3.87 8.70 -5.66
CA ALA A 89 -3.14 7.49 -5.33
C ALA A 89 -3.13 7.21 -3.82
N ILE A 90 -2.99 5.94 -3.45
CA ILE A 90 -2.68 5.51 -2.09
C ILE A 90 -1.23 5.06 -2.05
N ARG A 91 -0.43 5.70 -1.21
CA ARG A 91 1.00 5.46 -1.11
C ARG A 91 1.40 4.94 0.25
N TYR A 92 2.25 3.94 0.26
CA TYR A 92 2.95 3.46 1.45
C TYR A 92 4.30 4.17 1.54
N GLY A 93 4.55 4.91 2.63
CA GLY A 93 5.76 5.71 2.77
C GLY A 93 5.76 6.60 4.02
N LEU A 94 6.65 7.60 4.03
CA LEU A 94 6.84 8.55 5.15
C LEU A 94 5.88 9.75 5.11
N GLY A 95 5.01 9.85 4.11
CA GLY A 95 4.07 10.98 3.97
C GLY A 95 4.68 12.24 3.37
N GLN A 96 5.86 12.16 2.77
CA GLN A 96 6.54 13.31 2.16
C GLN A 96 6.34 13.28 0.65
N TYR A 97 5.33 14.01 0.16
CA TYR A 97 4.96 14.11 -1.26
C TYR A 97 4.84 15.58 -1.66
N PRO A 98 5.97 16.26 -1.97
CA PRO A 98 5.98 17.69 -2.29
C PRO A 98 5.06 18.01 -3.46
N GLY A 99 4.30 19.10 -3.34
CA GLY A 99 3.40 19.59 -4.39
C GLY A 99 2.07 18.84 -4.50
N LEU A 100 1.82 17.83 -3.67
CA LEU A 100 0.56 17.10 -3.63
C LEU A 100 -0.27 17.44 -2.39
N VAL A 101 -1.57 17.25 -2.47
CA VAL A 101 -2.44 17.14 -1.30
C VAL A 101 -2.18 15.78 -0.67
N VAL A 102 -1.96 15.74 0.63
CA VAL A 102 -1.58 14.54 1.38
C VAL A 102 -2.46 14.39 2.60
N ASP A 103 -3.12 13.24 2.74
CA ASP A 103 -3.84 12.85 3.96
C ASP A 103 -3.31 11.53 4.46
N LYS A 104 -2.98 11.48 5.74
CA LYS A 104 -2.62 10.23 6.39
C LYS A 104 -3.85 9.37 6.59
N LEU A 105 -3.79 8.13 6.11
CA LEU A 105 -4.86 7.16 6.21
C LEU A 105 -4.66 6.22 7.40
N LEU A 106 -3.52 5.52 7.45
CA LEU A 106 -3.26 4.46 8.41
C LEU A 106 -1.79 4.47 8.84
N ASP A 107 -1.56 4.22 10.12
CA ASP A 107 -0.28 3.76 10.63
C ASP A 107 -0.13 2.26 10.37
N GLU A 108 1.11 1.79 10.28
CA GLU A 108 1.35 0.37 10.08
C GLU A 108 2.19 -0.22 11.21
N SER A 109 1.99 -1.51 11.44
CA SER A 109 2.80 -2.32 12.35
C SER A 109 2.90 -3.74 11.84
N VAL A 110 3.89 -4.48 12.33
CA VAL A 110 4.15 -5.86 11.91
C VAL A 110 3.96 -6.81 13.08
N VAL A 111 3.32 -7.95 12.80
CA VAL A 111 3.06 -9.02 13.77
C VAL A 111 3.28 -10.40 13.11
N PRO A 112 3.86 -11.37 13.81
CA PRO A 112 3.92 -12.75 13.33
C PRO A 112 2.54 -13.38 13.29
N VAL A 113 2.23 -14.00 12.15
CA VAL A 113 0.96 -14.70 11.91
C VAL A 113 1.18 -16.05 11.26
N CYS A 114 0.24 -16.96 11.42
CA CYS A 114 0.15 -18.21 10.66
C CYS A 114 -1.32 -18.63 10.48
N SER A 115 -1.55 -19.72 9.74
CA SER A 115 -2.89 -20.34 9.70
C SER A 115 -3.24 -20.98 11.05
N PRO A 116 -4.53 -21.04 11.40
CA PRO A 116 -4.99 -21.74 12.61
C PRO A 116 -4.51 -23.20 12.68
N ALA A 117 -4.41 -23.89 11.53
CA ALA A 117 -3.92 -25.26 11.47
C ALA A 117 -2.49 -25.40 11.97
N LEU A 118 -1.59 -24.49 11.55
CA LEU A 118 -0.21 -24.47 12.05
C LEU A 118 -0.15 -24.09 13.53
N ARG A 119 -0.95 -23.14 13.98
CA ARG A 119 -1.03 -22.73 15.39
C ARG A 119 -1.42 -23.88 16.30
N GLY A 120 -2.24 -24.82 15.81
CA GLY A 120 -2.62 -26.04 16.53
C GLY A 120 -1.51 -27.08 16.69
N MET A 121 -0.40 -26.95 15.94
CA MET A 121 0.72 -27.90 16.01
C MET A 121 1.71 -27.59 17.16
N GLY A 122 1.69 -26.37 17.72
CA GLY A 122 2.59 -26.00 18.79
C GLY A 122 2.39 -24.56 19.26
N ALA A 123 2.99 -24.24 20.39
CA ALA A 123 3.01 -22.87 20.94
C ALA A 123 4.27 -22.12 20.51
N PRO A 124 4.19 -20.77 20.28
CA PRO A 124 5.37 -19.96 20.16
C PRO A 124 6.14 -19.94 21.49
N PRO A 125 7.49 -19.85 21.48
CA PRO A 125 8.36 -19.67 20.30
C PRO A 125 8.73 -20.97 19.58
N ASP A 126 8.47 -22.16 20.16
CA ASP A 126 8.93 -23.45 19.64
C ASP A 126 8.40 -23.72 18.23
N LEU A 127 7.13 -23.35 17.97
CA LEU A 127 6.54 -23.46 16.64
C LEU A 127 7.40 -22.80 15.54
N LEU A 128 8.04 -21.67 15.82
CA LEU A 128 8.85 -20.97 14.82
C LEU A 128 10.14 -21.72 14.43
N ARG A 129 10.58 -22.71 15.25
CA ARG A 129 11.75 -23.55 14.92
C ARG A 129 11.39 -24.64 13.91
N ASP A 130 10.13 -25.07 13.90
CA ASP A 130 9.65 -26.22 13.12
C ASP A 130 8.94 -25.80 11.82
N VAL A 131 8.44 -24.56 11.72
CA VAL A 131 7.72 -24.08 10.54
C VAL A 131 8.62 -23.27 9.61
N THR A 132 8.26 -23.26 8.32
CA THR A 132 8.89 -22.41 7.31
C THR A 132 8.62 -20.95 7.60
N LEU A 133 9.63 -20.09 7.54
CA LEU A 133 9.46 -18.64 7.59
C LEU A 133 9.13 -18.11 6.19
N LEU A 134 8.15 -17.22 6.13
CA LEU A 134 7.76 -16.54 4.90
C LEU A 134 8.30 -15.11 4.93
N HIS A 135 9.03 -14.72 3.88
CA HIS A 135 9.73 -13.45 3.81
C HIS A 135 9.03 -12.52 2.83
N ASP A 136 8.82 -11.27 3.26
CA ASP A 136 8.33 -10.16 2.42
C ASP A 136 9.51 -9.30 1.99
N ASP A 137 9.91 -9.46 0.74
CA ASP A 137 10.99 -8.67 0.11
C ASP A 137 10.45 -7.38 -0.55
N SER A 138 9.14 -7.10 -0.42
CA SER A 138 8.53 -5.87 -0.98
C SER A 138 8.98 -4.58 -0.29
N PRO A 139 9.37 -4.57 0.98
CA PRO A 139 9.75 -3.34 1.69
C PRO A 139 11.24 -2.99 1.59
N GLU A 140 11.90 -3.29 0.49
CA GLU A 140 13.34 -2.94 0.31
C GLU A 140 13.67 -1.47 0.61
N GLN A 141 12.69 -0.57 0.50
CA GLN A 141 12.85 0.87 0.78
C GLN A 141 12.44 1.27 2.20
N ASP A 142 11.83 0.38 2.97
CA ASP A 142 11.43 0.63 4.36
C ASP A 142 12.39 -0.02 5.34
N ALA A 143 13.47 0.70 5.66
CA ALA A 143 14.46 0.23 6.63
C ALA A 143 13.89 0.02 8.06
N SER A 144 12.70 0.54 8.36
CA SER A 144 12.03 0.35 9.66
C SER A 144 11.21 -0.95 9.72
N CYS A 145 10.89 -1.55 8.56
CA CYS A 145 10.15 -2.80 8.50
C CYS A 145 11.04 -3.96 8.96
N PRO A 146 10.67 -4.68 10.04
CA PRO A 146 11.53 -5.71 10.59
C PRO A 146 11.60 -6.92 9.66
N THR A 147 12.80 -7.44 9.43
CA THR A 147 13.02 -8.79 8.91
C THR A 147 12.80 -9.80 10.03
N TRP A 148 12.67 -11.09 9.69
CA TRP A 148 12.62 -12.15 10.69
C TRP A 148 13.81 -12.12 11.63
N ARG A 149 15.02 -11.84 11.15
CA ARG A 149 16.23 -11.69 11.97
C ARG A 149 16.11 -10.57 13.01
N MET A 150 15.59 -9.42 12.59
CA MET A 150 15.40 -8.28 13.48
C MET A 150 14.32 -8.57 14.52
N TRP A 151 13.20 -9.16 14.08
CA TRP A 151 12.06 -9.44 14.94
C TRP A 151 12.41 -10.51 15.99
N LEU A 152 13.02 -11.63 15.59
CA LEU A 152 13.44 -12.71 16.51
C LEU A 152 14.43 -12.21 17.56
N LYS A 153 15.41 -11.38 17.14
CA LYS A 153 16.36 -10.74 18.06
C LYS A 153 15.63 -9.84 19.07
N ALA A 154 14.70 -9.02 18.62
CA ALA A 154 13.93 -8.13 19.50
C ALA A 154 13.01 -8.90 20.47
N ALA A 155 12.49 -10.05 20.04
CA ALA A 155 11.66 -10.94 20.85
C ALA A 155 12.49 -11.87 21.78
N GLY A 156 13.83 -11.89 21.69
CA GLY A 156 14.69 -12.77 22.48
C GLY A 156 14.52 -14.26 22.13
N ILE A 157 14.19 -14.58 20.88
CA ILE A 157 13.96 -15.95 20.42
C ILE A 157 15.20 -16.45 19.66
N ASP A 158 15.85 -17.47 20.22
CA ASP A 158 17.02 -18.12 19.66
C ASP A 158 16.67 -19.47 19.01
N GLY A 159 17.61 -19.98 18.19
CA GLY A 159 17.51 -21.31 17.59
C GLY A 159 16.59 -21.39 16.36
N VAL A 160 16.17 -20.24 15.81
CA VAL A 160 15.44 -20.16 14.54
C VAL A 160 16.37 -19.65 13.44
N ASP A 161 16.46 -20.36 12.31
CA ASP A 161 17.21 -19.89 11.15
C ASP A 161 16.40 -18.81 10.41
N ALA A 162 16.68 -17.55 10.75
CA ALA A 162 16.00 -16.39 10.22
C ALA A 162 16.22 -16.11 8.72
N GLY A 163 17.15 -16.81 8.07
CA GLY A 163 17.46 -16.64 6.64
C GLY A 163 16.82 -17.71 5.77
N ARG A 164 16.26 -18.76 6.35
CA ARG A 164 15.68 -19.88 5.61
C ARG A 164 14.18 -19.68 5.44
N GLY A 165 13.67 -19.94 4.24
CA GLY A 165 12.23 -19.92 3.99
C GLY A 165 11.86 -19.60 2.55
N LEU A 166 10.60 -19.19 2.36
CA LEU A 166 10.08 -18.76 1.07
C LEU A 166 10.08 -17.24 1.00
N HIS A 167 10.51 -16.70 -0.13
CA HIS A 167 10.64 -15.27 -0.39
C HIS A 167 9.63 -14.81 -1.44
N PHE A 168 8.97 -13.68 -1.17
CA PHE A 168 7.98 -13.08 -2.05
C PHE A 168 8.21 -11.57 -2.14
N ASN A 169 8.03 -11.01 -3.32
CA ASN A 169 8.16 -9.57 -3.56
C ASN A 169 6.86 -8.78 -3.38
N GLN A 170 5.83 -9.41 -2.81
CA GLN A 170 4.54 -8.77 -2.52
C GLN A 170 3.96 -9.31 -1.21
N ALA A 171 3.61 -8.41 -0.30
CA ALA A 171 3.02 -8.77 1.00
C ALA A 171 1.74 -9.60 0.89
N SER A 172 0.92 -9.38 -0.15
CA SER A 172 -0.28 -10.18 -0.39
C SER A 172 0.01 -11.65 -0.65
N LEU A 173 1.10 -11.96 -1.38
CA LEU A 173 1.52 -13.36 -1.64
C LEU A 173 2.03 -14.01 -0.36
N VAL A 174 2.74 -13.27 0.48
CA VAL A 174 3.17 -13.75 1.81
C VAL A 174 1.97 -14.14 2.66
N LEU A 175 0.93 -13.30 2.69
CA LEU A 175 -0.30 -13.55 3.44
C LEU A 175 -1.05 -14.77 2.88
N GLU A 176 -1.17 -14.90 1.55
CA GLU A 176 -1.81 -16.07 0.94
C GLU A 176 -1.04 -17.38 1.26
N ALA A 177 0.29 -17.35 1.24
CA ALA A 177 1.10 -18.50 1.63
C ALA A 177 0.90 -18.87 3.12
N ALA A 178 0.78 -17.88 4.00
CA ALA A 178 0.49 -18.09 5.42
C ALA A 178 -0.92 -18.68 5.63
N ILE A 179 -1.94 -18.15 4.95
CA ILE A 179 -3.32 -18.67 4.96
C ILE A 179 -3.36 -20.14 4.50
N ALA A 180 -2.61 -20.45 3.43
CA ALA A 180 -2.48 -21.80 2.91
C ALA A 180 -1.66 -22.76 3.82
N GLY A 181 -1.23 -22.31 5.00
CA GLY A 181 -0.48 -23.13 5.95
C GLY A 181 0.96 -23.44 5.51
N ARG A 182 1.57 -22.61 4.65
CA ARG A 182 2.94 -22.85 4.15
C ARG A 182 4.01 -22.38 5.11
N GLY A 183 3.64 -21.67 6.18
CA GLY A 183 4.60 -21.17 7.18
C GLY A 183 4.06 -20.02 8.01
N ALA A 184 4.97 -19.41 8.78
CA ALA A 184 4.71 -18.21 9.55
C ALA A 184 5.21 -16.96 8.79
N ALA A 185 4.46 -15.86 8.85
CA ALA A 185 4.78 -14.60 8.20
C ALA A 185 4.89 -13.45 9.20
N LEU A 186 5.78 -12.47 8.91
CA LEU A 186 5.71 -11.15 9.52
C LEU A 186 4.71 -10.31 8.71
N ALA A 187 3.48 -10.21 9.21
CA ALA A 187 2.38 -9.57 8.48
C ALA A 187 2.25 -8.09 8.85
N LYS A 188 2.12 -7.22 7.84
CA LYS A 188 1.63 -5.86 8.01
C LYS A 188 0.18 -5.93 8.49
N VAL A 189 -0.11 -5.37 9.66
CA VAL A 189 -1.39 -5.54 10.36
C VAL A 189 -2.56 -5.02 9.54
N GLN A 190 -2.38 -3.90 8.82
CA GLN A 190 -3.45 -3.34 8.00
C GLN A 190 -3.81 -4.23 6.82
N LEU A 191 -2.81 -4.89 6.21
CA LEU A 191 -3.05 -5.82 5.10
C LEU A 191 -3.64 -7.15 5.58
N ALA A 192 -3.25 -7.61 6.77
CA ALA A 192 -3.75 -8.85 7.36
C ALA A 192 -5.10 -8.70 8.10
N GLY A 193 -5.62 -7.47 8.21
CA GLY A 193 -6.76 -7.15 9.08
C GLY A 193 -7.99 -8.02 8.84
N GLU A 194 -8.38 -8.21 7.57
CA GLU A 194 -9.53 -9.06 7.21
C GLU A 194 -9.27 -10.55 7.48
N ASP A 195 -8.06 -11.01 7.19
CA ASP A 195 -7.67 -12.40 7.42
C ASP A 195 -7.63 -12.75 8.91
N LEU A 196 -7.22 -11.79 9.75
CA LEU A 196 -7.25 -11.93 11.20
C LEU A 196 -8.68 -11.87 11.76
N ARG A 197 -9.54 -10.99 11.24
CA ARG A 197 -10.95 -10.87 11.65
C ARG A 197 -11.76 -12.10 11.28
N SER A 198 -11.55 -12.65 10.09
CA SER A 198 -12.24 -13.84 9.60
C SER A 198 -11.65 -15.15 10.16
N GLY A 199 -10.55 -15.08 10.92
CA GLY A 199 -9.89 -16.27 11.48
C GLY A 199 -9.11 -17.09 10.45
N ARG A 200 -8.89 -16.60 9.24
CA ARG A 200 -8.00 -17.26 8.26
C ARG A 200 -6.54 -17.22 8.68
N LEU A 201 -6.15 -16.17 9.41
CA LEU A 201 -4.87 -16.03 10.09
C LEU A 201 -5.07 -15.82 11.58
N VAL A 202 -4.11 -16.27 12.36
CA VAL A 202 -4.02 -16.02 13.80
C VAL A 202 -2.67 -15.41 14.14
N ARG A 203 -2.66 -14.55 15.14
CA ARG A 203 -1.41 -14.01 15.69
C ARG A 203 -0.65 -15.09 16.45
N LEU A 204 0.65 -15.12 16.28
CA LEU A 204 1.54 -15.97 17.07
C LEU A 204 1.95 -15.27 18.38
N PHE A 205 1.98 -13.95 18.39
CA PHE A 205 2.36 -13.13 19.55
C PHE A 205 1.42 -11.92 19.65
N ASP A 206 1.20 -11.44 20.87
CA ASP A 206 0.33 -10.27 21.13
C ASP A 206 1.02 -8.94 20.82
N VAL A 207 2.37 -8.94 20.76
CA VAL A 207 3.16 -7.74 20.52
C VAL A 207 3.29 -7.48 19.02
N SER A 208 2.86 -6.30 18.57
CA SER A 208 3.13 -5.79 17.22
C SER A 208 4.25 -4.76 17.27
N GLN A 209 5.11 -4.77 16.26
CA GLN A 209 6.20 -3.79 16.12
C GLN A 209 5.76 -2.68 15.15
N PRO A 210 5.66 -1.42 15.59
CA PRO A 210 5.35 -0.31 14.71
C PRO A 210 6.48 -0.08 13.70
N VAL A 211 6.11 0.39 12.50
CA VAL A 211 7.04 0.79 11.44
C VAL A 211 6.89 2.28 11.12
N ALA A 212 7.91 2.89 10.52
CA ALA A 212 7.90 4.32 10.24
C ALA A 212 6.97 4.69 9.07
N PHE A 213 6.78 3.77 8.12
CA PHE A 213 5.91 3.98 6.99
C PHE A 213 4.44 3.80 7.38
N GLY A 214 3.58 4.54 6.68
CA GLY A 214 2.12 4.44 6.76
C GLY A 214 1.48 4.56 5.38
N TYR A 215 0.15 4.51 5.35
CA TYR A 215 -0.61 4.71 4.12
C TYR A 215 -1.12 6.13 4.04
N TYR A 216 -0.99 6.73 2.85
CA TYR A 216 -1.37 8.11 2.58
C TYR A 216 -2.18 8.20 1.30
N PHE A 217 -3.27 8.96 1.35
CA PHE A 217 -3.94 9.44 0.16
C PHE A 217 -3.16 10.62 -0.39
N VAL A 218 -2.92 10.63 -1.71
CA VAL A 218 -2.22 11.73 -2.38
C VAL A 218 -2.89 12.05 -3.71
N CYS A 219 -3.02 13.34 -4.04
CA CYS A 219 -3.48 13.79 -5.34
C CYS A 219 -2.93 15.17 -5.69
N PRO A 220 -2.88 15.54 -6.98
CA PRO A 220 -2.58 16.92 -7.39
C PRO A 220 -3.62 17.90 -6.83
N PRO A 221 -3.22 19.11 -6.40
CA PRO A 221 -4.17 20.14 -5.92
C PRO A 221 -5.29 20.44 -6.93
N ALA A 222 -4.99 20.45 -8.23
CA ALA A 222 -5.96 20.69 -9.30
C ALA A 222 -7.05 19.59 -9.37
N LYS A 223 -6.76 18.35 -8.96
CA LYS A 223 -7.71 17.24 -8.94
C LYS A 223 -8.46 17.11 -7.61
N ALA A 224 -7.93 17.68 -6.53
CA ALA A 224 -8.49 17.54 -5.19
C ALA A 224 -9.93 18.06 -5.05
N ALA A 225 -10.31 19.08 -5.84
CA ALA A 225 -11.65 19.67 -5.86
C ALA A 225 -12.62 18.94 -6.80
N GLN A 226 -12.17 18.02 -7.64
CA GLN A 226 -13.08 17.22 -8.48
C GLN A 226 -13.97 16.36 -7.60
N ARG A 227 -15.28 16.36 -7.89
CA ARG A 227 -16.30 15.65 -7.09
C ARG A 227 -15.93 14.18 -6.86
N LYS A 228 -15.55 13.45 -7.91
CA LYS A 228 -15.16 12.03 -7.83
C LYS A 228 -13.98 11.78 -6.89
N VAL A 229 -12.97 12.67 -6.91
CA VAL A 229 -11.77 12.57 -6.05
C VAL A 229 -12.13 12.92 -4.60
N ALA A 230 -12.88 14.00 -4.38
CA ALA A 230 -13.32 14.42 -3.05
C ALA A 230 -14.19 13.35 -2.38
N LEU A 231 -15.16 12.76 -3.10
CA LEU A 231 -16.02 11.69 -2.58
C LEU A 231 -15.21 10.43 -2.21
N PHE A 232 -14.27 10.03 -3.05
CA PHE A 232 -13.39 8.88 -2.74
C PHE A 232 -12.48 9.17 -1.55
N ARG A 233 -11.89 10.37 -1.48
CA ARG A 233 -11.07 10.82 -0.34
C ARG A 233 -11.86 10.77 0.97
N ASP A 234 -13.07 11.33 0.98
CA ASP A 234 -13.92 11.35 2.18
C ASP A 234 -14.36 9.94 2.58
N TRP A 235 -14.65 9.08 1.61
CA TRP A 235 -15.01 7.69 1.85
C TRP A 235 -13.83 6.92 2.46
N ILE A 236 -12.62 6.97 1.85
CA ILE A 236 -11.48 6.21 2.35
C ILE A 236 -11.04 6.69 3.74
N LEU A 237 -11.14 7.99 4.02
CA LEU A 237 -10.88 8.53 5.36
C LEU A 237 -11.89 8.04 6.41
N ARG A 238 -13.14 7.80 6.03
CA ARG A 238 -14.14 7.21 6.93
C ARG A 238 -13.87 5.73 7.18
N GLU A 239 -13.59 4.97 6.13
CA GLU A 239 -13.28 3.54 6.24
C GLU A 239 -12.05 3.29 7.13
N THR A 240 -10.99 4.10 6.96
CA THR A 240 -9.77 3.96 7.77
C THR A 240 -10.01 4.32 9.25
N LYS A 241 -10.87 5.28 9.55
CA LYS A 241 -11.26 5.61 10.93
C LYS A 241 -12.09 4.50 11.57
N ALA A 242 -12.96 3.85 10.80
CA ALA A 242 -13.74 2.70 11.28
C ALA A 242 -12.83 1.52 11.63
N ASP A 243 -11.81 1.23 10.80
CA ASP A 243 -10.81 0.19 11.10
C ASP A 243 -10.00 0.49 12.38
N ALA A 244 -9.64 1.76 12.60
CA ALA A 244 -8.90 2.18 13.81
C ALA A 244 -9.74 2.08 15.09
N ALA A 245 -11.06 2.23 14.99
CA ALA A 245 -11.99 2.17 16.12
C ALA A 245 -12.34 0.74 16.57
N TYR A 246 -12.08 -0.28 15.71
CA TYR A 246 -12.29 -1.66 16.11
C TYR A 246 -11.18 -2.08 17.08
N PRO A 247 -11.53 -2.44 18.33
CA PRO A 247 -10.54 -2.88 19.30
C PRO A 247 -9.85 -4.13 18.75
N LYS A 248 -8.53 -4.11 18.74
CA LYS A 248 -7.70 -5.29 18.50
C LYS A 248 -8.11 -6.31 19.57
N LYS A 249 -9.09 -7.17 19.28
CA LYS A 249 -9.41 -8.28 20.20
C LYS A 249 -8.15 -9.12 20.33
N ASN A 250 -7.64 -9.16 21.55
CA ASN A 250 -6.56 -10.03 22.00
C ASN A 250 -6.91 -11.51 21.77
#